data_1122cf9bfd5ab1c6a60305e9fb9d1f23
#
_entry.id   1122cf9bfd5ab1c6a60305e9fb9d1f23
#
_cell.length_a   1.000
_cell.length_b   1.000
_cell.length_c   1.000
_cell.angle_alpha   90.00
_cell.angle_beta   90.00
_cell.angle_gamma   90.00
#
_symmetry.space_group_name_H-M   'P 1'
#
loop_
_entity.id
_entity.type
_entity.pdbx_description
1 polymer ?
#
loop_
_entity_poly.entity_id
_entity_poly.type
_entity_poly.pdbx_seq_one_letter_code
_entity_poly.pdbx_strand_id
1 'polypeptide(L)'
;LHAASGTLGSGANNNVRLALLNIVFKSAGLPEQYHQARFVLWLKKQGIFDQLKAKVESDGDSWADELEDLYVSRSIARALLEVDSTLGGDVKEVRQLLREQYPNVQDVTNQQMVDAIYDALAKEGQFSLTLVVLDEVQQYVGSDTDKAHQVQEVVETCCKHSIFQNKLLFVATGQSALSGMPNLQRLLGRFQIPIQLSDTDVESVIRKVILQKKASAKPQLERVLQTHLGEISRQLRGTKIEHHQDDEKVMLADYPLLPVRRRFWERVLRIVDTTGT
;
A
#
# COMPACT_ATOMS: atom_id res chain seq x y z
N LEU A 1 7.94 -10.50 8.12
CA LEU A 1 7.67 -9.22 7.48
C LEU A 1 6.18 -9.07 7.23
N HIS A 2 5.61 -8.01 7.72
CA HIS A 2 4.23 -7.60 7.40
C HIS A 2 4.28 -6.41 6.43
N ALA A 3 3.39 -6.35 5.44
CA ALA A 3 3.32 -5.26 4.49
C ALA A 3 1.88 -4.71 4.43
N ALA A 4 1.75 -3.42 4.60
CA ALA A 4 0.51 -2.67 4.43
C ALA A 4 0.72 -1.59 3.36
N SER A 5 -0.17 -1.49 2.39
CA SER A 5 -0.08 -0.49 1.33
C SER A 5 -1.43 0.12 1.00
N GLY A 6 -1.44 1.39 0.65
CA GLY A 6 -2.64 2.09 0.21
C GLY A 6 -2.40 3.57 -0.06
N THR A 7 -3.40 4.23 -0.61
CA THR A 7 -3.42 5.67 -0.84
C THR A 7 -4.11 6.40 0.31
N LEU A 8 -3.53 7.50 0.78
CA LEU A 8 -4.07 8.30 1.88
C LEU A 8 -5.35 9.03 1.48
N GLY A 9 -5.94 9.02 0.47
CA GLY A 9 -7.15 9.76 0.07
C GLY A 9 -8.33 8.89 -0.36
N SER A 10 -8.20 7.56 -0.30
CA SER A 10 -9.19 6.64 -0.85
C SER A 10 -10.44 6.38 0.00
N GLY A 11 -10.51 6.97 1.20
CA GLY A 11 -11.64 6.80 2.12
C GLY A 11 -12.42 8.08 2.40
N ALA A 12 -13.57 7.95 3.04
CA ALA A 12 -14.43 9.07 3.46
C ALA A 12 -13.77 10.02 4.48
N ASN A 13 -12.64 9.64 5.07
CA ASN A 13 -11.93 10.39 6.10
C ASN A 13 -10.75 11.15 5.49
N ASN A 14 -10.83 12.48 5.52
CA ASN A 14 -9.73 13.38 5.14
C ASN A 14 -8.58 13.43 6.16
N ASN A 15 -8.64 12.65 7.24
CA ASN A 15 -7.64 12.66 8.30
C ASN A 15 -6.56 11.60 8.08
N VAL A 16 -5.30 12.02 8.12
CA VAL A 16 -4.13 11.15 7.86
C VAL A 16 -4.05 9.98 8.82
N ARG A 17 -4.36 10.21 10.12
CA ARG A 17 -4.26 9.15 11.15
C ARG A 17 -5.27 8.04 10.89
N LEU A 18 -6.51 8.41 10.59
CA LEU A 18 -7.56 7.44 10.26
C LEU A 18 -7.30 6.75 8.92
N ALA A 19 -6.78 7.47 7.92
CA ALA A 19 -6.40 6.88 6.63
C ALA A 19 -5.27 5.84 6.79
N LEU A 20 -4.25 6.15 7.61
CA LEU A 20 -3.21 5.18 7.94
C LEU A 20 -3.76 3.96 8.67
N LEU A 21 -4.64 4.17 9.65
CA LEU A 21 -5.28 3.07 10.38
C LEU A 21 -6.12 2.19 9.49
N ASN A 22 -6.86 2.76 8.55
CA ASN A 22 -7.60 1.99 7.54
C ASN A 22 -6.66 1.06 6.74
N ILE A 23 -5.54 1.58 6.23
CA ILE A 23 -4.52 0.79 5.51
C ILE A 23 -4.00 -0.36 6.40
N VAL A 24 -3.69 -0.08 7.66
CA VAL A 24 -3.17 -1.07 8.62
C VAL A 24 -4.23 -2.12 8.94
N PHE A 25 -5.45 -1.71 9.26
CA PHE A 25 -6.55 -2.63 9.60
C PHE A 25 -6.89 -3.55 8.44
N LYS A 26 -7.01 -3.01 7.24
CA LYS A 26 -7.23 -3.82 6.03
C LYS A 26 -6.15 -4.87 5.84
N SER A 27 -4.89 -4.51 6.02
CA SER A 27 -3.77 -5.44 5.91
C SER A 27 -3.74 -6.51 7.00
N ALA A 28 -4.34 -6.23 8.15
CA ALA A 28 -4.50 -7.15 9.27
C ALA A 28 -5.78 -8.03 9.18
N GLY A 29 -6.57 -7.87 8.11
CA GLY A 29 -7.87 -8.55 7.98
C GLY A 29 -8.91 -8.06 8.99
N LEU A 30 -8.83 -6.79 9.37
CA LEU A 30 -9.77 -6.09 10.24
C LEU A 30 -10.68 -5.18 9.41
N PRO A 31 -11.85 -4.77 9.95
CA PRO A 31 -12.67 -3.74 9.34
C PRO A 31 -11.92 -2.44 9.13
N GLU A 32 -12.23 -1.74 8.03
CA GLU A 32 -11.52 -0.51 7.67
C GLU A 32 -11.86 0.66 8.61
N GLN A 33 -13.04 0.67 9.20
CA GLN A 33 -13.48 1.75 10.09
C GLN A 33 -12.92 1.60 11.50
N TYR A 34 -12.41 2.68 12.07
CA TYR A 34 -11.74 2.69 13.37
C TYR A 34 -12.57 2.06 14.49
N HIS A 35 -13.84 2.47 14.65
CA HIS A 35 -14.70 1.97 15.72
C HIS A 35 -15.00 0.46 15.59
N GLN A 36 -15.23 -0.01 14.37
CA GLN A 36 -15.45 -1.43 14.10
C GLN A 36 -14.19 -2.26 14.35
N ALA A 37 -13.04 -1.77 13.86
CA ALA A 37 -11.76 -2.44 14.09
C ALA A 37 -11.41 -2.52 15.58
N ARG A 38 -11.63 -1.45 16.35
CA ARG A 38 -11.40 -1.44 17.80
C ARG A 38 -12.32 -2.44 18.53
N PHE A 39 -13.57 -2.54 18.11
CA PHE A 39 -14.49 -3.55 18.64
C PHE A 39 -14.02 -4.97 18.33
N VAL A 40 -13.67 -5.27 17.07
CA VAL A 40 -13.16 -6.61 16.69
C VAL A 40 -11.85 -6.93 17.42
N LEU A 41 -10.94 -5.99 17.58
CA LEU A 41 -9.70 -6.18 18.34
C LEU A 41 -10.00 -6.50 19.81
N TRP A 42 -10.97 -5.82 20.42
CA TRP A 42 -11.40 -6.13 21.76
C TRP A 42 -11.97 -7.54 21.88
N LEU A 43 -12.85 -7.96 20.95
CA LEU A 43 -13.38 -9.34 20.93
C LEU A 43 -12.27 -10.40 20.81
N LYS A 44 -11.29 -10.15 19.95
CA LYS A 44 -10.13 -11.05 19.80
C LYS A 44 -9.29 -11.10 21.08
N LYS A 45 -9.08 -9.97 21.74
CA LYS A 45 -8.35 -9.90 23.02
C LYS A 45 -9.07 -10.61 24.15
N GLN A 46 -10.40 -10.59 24.17
CA GLN A 46 -11.22 -11.35 25.12
C GLN A 46 -11.32 -12.85 24.74
N GLY A 47 -10.87 -13.22 23.55
CA GLY A 47 -10.98 -14.62 23.07
C GLY A 47 -12.40 -15.06 22.66
N ILE A 48 -13.33 -14.10 22.51
CA ILE A 48 -14.75 -14.40 22.24
C ILE A 48 -15.16 -14.10 20.77
N PHE A 49 -14.22 -13.63 19.94
CA PHE A 49 -14.51 -13.22 18.57
C PHE A 49 -15.14 -14.33 17.72
N ASP A 50 -14.52 -15.52 17.71
CA ASP A 50 -14.99 -16.61 16.86
C ASP A 50 -16.35 -17.16 17.35
N GLN A 51 -16.56 -17.21 18.67
CA GLN A 51 -17.82 -17.62 19.27
C GLN A 51 -18.93 -16.63 18.93
N LEU A 52 -18.67 -15.33 19.07
CA LEU A 52 -19.65 -14.30 18.77
C LEU A 52 -20.03 -14.28 17.28
N LYS A 53 -19.02 -14.36 16.41
CA LYS A 53 -19.22 -14.42 14.96
C LYS A 53 -20.06 -15.63 14.57
N ALA A 54 -19.69 -16.81 15.04
CA ALA A 54 -20.44 -18.04 14.76
C ALA A 54 -21.89 -17.96 15.25
N LYS A 55 -22.14 -17.28 16.38
CA LYS A 55 -23.50 -17.09 16.90
C LYS A 55 -24.33 -16.22 15.99
N VAL A 56 -23.82 -15.05 15.55
CA VAL A 56 -24.50 -14.16 14.61
C VAL A 56 -24.82 -14.89 13.31
N GLU A 57 -23.85 -15.64 12.76
CA GLU A 57 -24.02 -16.38 11.50
C GLU A 57 -25.01 -17.57 11.66
N SER A 58 -25.08 -18.22 12.82
CA SER A 58 -26.04 -19.30 13.09
C SER A 58 -27.47 -18.80 13.21
N ASP A 59 -27.68 -17.56 13.60
CA ASP A 59 -28.99 -16.91 13.63
C ASP A 59 -29.47 -16.48 12.24
N GLY A 60 -28.64 -16.67 11.19
CA GLY A 60 -28.96 -16.40 9.79
C GLY A 60 -28.53 -15.02 9.30
N ASP A 61 -27.83 -14.25 10.12
CA ASP A 61 -27.36 -12.92 9.80
C ASP A 61 -25.91 -12.93 9.28
N SER A 62 -25.55 -11.95 8.44
CA SER A 62 -24.19 -11.79 7.95
C SER A 62 -23.37 -11.00 8.96
N TRP A 63 -22.27 -11.57 9.44
CA TRP A 63 -21.35 -10.86 10.36
C TRP A 63 -20.86 -9.54 9.78
N ALA A 64 -20.56 -9.46 8.48
CA ALA A 64 -20.05 -8.25 7.83
C ALA A 64 -21.12 -7.14 7.83
N ASP A 65 -22.37 -7.46 7.46
CA ASP A 65 -23.46 -6.49 7.39
C ASP A 65 -23.86 -6.00 8.79
N GLU A 66 -23.93 -6.91 9.76
CA GLU A 66 -24.22 -6.55 11.16
C GLU A 66 -23.13 -5.68 11.79
N LEU A 67 -21.87 -5.87 11.36
CA LEU A 67 -20.74 -5.06 11.83
C LEU A 67 -20.73 -3.66 11.19
N GLU A 68 -21.19 -3.52 9.94
CA GLU A 68 -21.40 -2.19 9.34
C GLU A 68 -22.43 -1.39 10.13
N ASP A 69 -23.47 -2.05 10.59
CA ASP A 69 -24.54 -1.49 11.40
C ASP A 69 -24.33 -1.66 12.92
N LEU A 70 -23.09 -1.70 13.40
CA LEU A 70 -22.69 -2.03 14.77
C LEU A 70 -23.60 -1.41 15.85
N TYR A 71 -23.98 -0.14 15.72
CA TYR A 71 -24.75 0.58 16.73
C TYR A 71 -26.27 0.27 16.71
N VAL A 72 -26.75 -0.33 15.63
CA VAL A 72 -28.17 -0.69 15.48
C VAL A 72 -28.38 -2.20 15.39
N SER A 73 -27.29 -2.96 15.24
CA SER A 73 -27.33 -4.41 15.19
C SER A 73 -27.97 -5.00 16.46
N ARG A 74 -29.03 -5.76 16.26
CA ARG A 74 -29.66 -6.53 17.32
C ARG A 74 -28.97 -7.89 17.51
N SER A 75 -28.48 -8.43 16.43
CA SER A 75 -27.83 -9.74 16.40
C SER A 75 -26.50 -9.72 17.15
N ILE A 76 -25.64 -8.73 16.92
CA ILE A 76 -24.41 -8.56 17.68
C ILE A 76 -24.75 -8.32 19.18
N ALA A 77 -25.70 -7.43 19.49
CA ALA A 77 -26.00 -7.14 20.88
C ALA A 77 -26.60 -8.33 21.63
N ARG A 78 -27.45 -9.13 20.98
CA ARG A 78 -27.99 -10.37 21.56
C ARG A 78 -26.91 -11.41 21.78
N ALA A 79 -26.06 -11.64 20.75
CA ALA A 79 -24.98 -12.58 20.84
C ALA A 79 -23.96 -12.20 21.93
N LEU A 80 -23.70 -10.89 22.14
CA LEU A 80 -22.85 -10.41 23.24
C LEU A 80 -23.43 -10.74 24.59
N LEU A 81 -24.76 -10.52 24.82
CA LEU A 81 -25.42 -10.87 26.09
C LEU A 81 -25.39 -12.38 26.39
N GLU A 82 -25.47 -13.22 25.35
CA GLU A 82 -25.39 -14.67 25.52
C GLU A 82 -23.97 -15.14 25.85
N VAL A 83 -22.95 -14.46 25.32
CA VAL A 83 -21.53 -14.78 25.57
C VAL A 83 -21.05 -14.18 26.87
N ASP A 84 -21.47 -12.96 27.21
CA ASP A 84 -21.10 -12.27 28.44
C ASP A 84 -22.27 -11.45 29.00
N SER A 85 -23.00 -12.04 29.93
CA SER A 85 -24.15 -11.41 30.59
C SER A 85 -23.81 -10.22 31.48
N THR A 86 -22.52 -9.90 31.70
CA THR A 86 -22.11 -8.76 32.50
C THR A 86 -22.11 -7.44 31.72
N LEU A 87 -22.21 -7.50 30.39
CA LEU A 87 -22.17 -6.33 29.49
C LEU A 87 -23.46 -5.49 29.49
N GLY A 88 -24.54 -5.97 30.05
CA GLY A 88 -25.81 -5.25 30.17
C GLY A 88 -26.99 -6.15 30.54
N GLY A 89 -28.12 -5.54 30.89
CA GLY A 89 -29.35 -6.25 31.22
C GLY A 89 -30.23 -6.56 30.00
N ASP A 90 -30.08 -5.80 28.93
CA ASP A 90 -30.84 -5.98 27.68
C ASP A 90 -30.08 -5.51 26.44
N VAL A 91 -30.64 -5.84 25.26
CA VAL A 91 -30.09 -5.48 23.93
C VAL A 91 -29.92 -3.97 23.76
N LYS A 92 -30.77 -3.16 24.36
CA LYS A 92 -30.70 -1.70 24.24
C LYS A 92 -29.51 -1.13 25.03
N GLU A 93 -29.29 -1.64 26.23
CA GLU A 93 -28.13 -1.24 27.03
C GLU A 93 -26.82 -1.63 26.37
N VAL A 94 -26.71 -2.84 25.81
CA VAL A 94 -25.50 -3.25 25.08
C VAL A 94 -25.24 -2.36 23.87
N ARG A 95 -26.27 -2.01 23.09
CA ARG A 95 -26.12 -1.11 21.95
C ARG A 95 -25.70 0.30 22.38
N GLN A 96 -26.16 0.78 23.52
CA GLN A 96 -25.71 2.05 24.09
C GLN A 96 -24.24 1.95 24.52
N LEU A 97 -23.87 0.87 25.20
CA LEU A 97 -22.48 0.58 25.60
C LEU A 97 -21.53 0.59 24.38
N LEU A 98 -21.93 -0.08 23.29
CA LEU A 98 -21.13 -0.10 22.06
C LEU A 98 -20.90 1.29 21.47
N ARG A 99 -21.92 2.17 21.49
CA ARG A 99 -21.77 3.57 21.03
C ARG A 99 -20.84 4.39 21.90
N GLU A 100 -20.88 4.16 23.20
CA GLU A 100 -20.05 4.89 24.17
C GLU A 100 -18.59 4.41 24.14
N GLN A 101 -18.37 3.11 24.03
CA GLN A 101 -17.04 2.51 24.08
C GLN A 101 -16.29 2.59 22.72
N TYR A 102 -17.03 2.51 21.61
CA TYR A 102 -16.48 2.53 20.26
C TYR A 102 -17.12 3.64 19.42
N PRO A 103 -16.96 4.93 19.78
CA PRO A 103 -17.60 6.02 19.04
C PRO A 103 -17.04 6.14 17.63
N ASN A 104 -17.89 6.57 16.70
CA ASN A 104 -17.44 6.98 15.37
C ASN A 104 -16.78 8.36 15.50
N VAL A 105 -15.46 8.40 15.33
CA VAL A 105 -14.66 9.61 15.51
C VAL A 105 -14.19 10.19 14.19
N GLN A 106 -14.04 11.52 14.15
CA GLN A 106 -13.49 12.21 12.96
C GLN A 106 -11.96 12.27 12.98
N ASP A 107 -11.33 12.08 14.12
CA ASP A 107 -9.89 12.00 14.32
C ASP A 107 -9.55 11.20 15.58
N VAL A 108 -8.30 10.78 15.67
CA VAL A 108 -7.72 10.10 16.82
C VAL A 108 -6.43 10.80 17.22
N THR A 109 -6.05 10.69 18.50
CA THR A 109 -4.76 11.18 18.97
C THR A 109 -3.61 10.31 18.43
N ASN A 110 -2.39 10.84 18.43
CA ASN A 110 -1.19 10.08 18.06
C ASN A 110 -1.03 8.81 18.92
N GLN A 111 -1.33 8.88 20.21
CA GLN A 111 -1.27 7.72 21.10
C GLN A 111 -2.31 6.67 20.72
N GLN A 112 -3.56 7.07 20.49
CA GLN A 112 -4.62 6.15 20.04
C GLN A 112 -4.27 5.47 18.71
N MET A 113 -3.65 6.20 17.79
CA MET A 113 -3.17 5.66 16.52
C MET A 113 -2.07 4.62 16.75
N VAL A 114 -1.06 4.93 17.56
CA VAL A 114 0.04 4.03 17.89
C VAL A 114 -0.48 2.76 18.57
N ASP A 115 -1.35 2.89 19.55
CA ASP A 115 -1.96 1.75 20.26
C ASP A 115 -2.77 0.87 19.31
N ALA A 116 -3.55 1.49 18.41
CA ALA A 116 -4.35 0.76 17.44
C ALA A 116 -3.49 0.00 16.40
N ILE A 117 -2.38 0.59 15.93
CA ILE A 117 -1.42 -0.08 15.04
C ILE A 117 -0.78 -1.27 15.78
N TYR A 118 -0.37 -1.06 17.01
CA TYR A 118 0.23 -2.12 17.81
C TYR A 118 -0.76 -3.27 18.06
N ASP A 119 -1.96 -2.96 18.52
CA ASP A 119 -3.02 -3.96 18.77
C ASP A 119 -3.37 -4.76 17.50
N ALA A 120 -3.35 -4.12 16.34
CA ALA A 120 -3.68 -4.77 15.07
C ALA A 120 -2.57 -5.70 14.53
N LEU A 121 -1.29 -5.36 14.78
CA LEU A 121 -0.15 -6.03 14.12
C LEU A 121 0.74 -6.83 15.06
N ALA A 122 0.70 -6.59 16.37
CA ALA A 122 1.47 -7.36 17.33
C ALA A 122 0.87 -8.77 17.50
N LYS A 123 1.73 -9.75 17.55
CA LYS A 123 1.37 -11.15 17.83
C LYS A 123 2.08 -11.59 19.10
N GLU A 124 1.34 -12.14 20.05
CA GLU A 124 1.89 -12.63 21.33
C GLU A 124 2.76 -11.57 22.06
N GLY A 125 2.33 -10.29 21.99
CA GLY A 125 3.06 -9.19 22.60
C GLY A 125 4.34 -8.75 21.86
N GLN A 126 4.63 -9.30 20.69
CA GLN A 126 5.77 -8.91 19.87
C GLN A 126 5.35 -8.22 18.58
N PHE A 127 5.97 -7.08 18.30
CA PHE A 127 5.76 -6.37 17.05
C PHE A 127 6.70 -6.91 15.97
N SER A 128 6.14 -7.33 14.84
CA SER A 128 6.91 -7.85 13.70
C SER A 128 7.44 -6.70 12.83
N LEU A 129 8.55 -6.94 12.12
CA LEU A 129 9.04 -5.98 11.11
C LEU A 129 7.92 -5.70 10.10
N THR A 130 7.48 -4.45 10.06
CA THR A 130 6.34 -3.99 9.27
C THR A 130 6.76 -2.90 8.30
N LEU A 131 6.36 -3.05 7.05
CA LEU A 131 6.52 -2.05 6.00
C LEU A 131 5.16 -1.43 5.68
N VAL A 132 5.06 -0.13 5.82
CA VAL A 132 3.89 0.66 5.38
C VAL A 132 4.26 1.40 4.10
N VAL A 133 3.52 1.17 3.03
CA VAL A 133 3.70 1.85 1.74
C VAL A 133 2.55 2.84 1.56
N LEU A 134 2.89 4.12 1.52
CA LEU A 134 1.98 5.21 1.22
C LEU A 134 2.13 5.56 -0.26
N ASP A 135 1.14 5.20 -1.06
CA ASP A 135 1.18 5.40 -2.49
C ASP A 135 0.63 6.79 -2.87
N GLU A 136 1.28 7.42 -3.84
CA GLU A 136 0.89 8.71 -4.41
C GLU A 136 0.66 9.82 -3.37
N VAL A 137 1.54 9.94 -2.38
CA VAL A 137 1.42 10.92 -1.29
C VAL A 137 1.24 12.35 -1.78
N GLN A 138 1.83 12.71 -2.94
CA GLN A 138 1.65 14.02 -3.53
C GLN A 138 0.20 14.34 -3.91
N GLN A 139 -0.60 13.36 -4.30
CA GLN A 139 -2.01 13.58 -4.63
C GLN A 139 -2.82 13.94 -3.38
N TYR A 140 -2.52 13.27 -2.27
CA TYR A 140 -3.15 13.56 -0.99
C TYR A 140 -2.77 14.93 -0.44
N VAL A 141 -1.48 15.26 -0.48
CA VAL A 141 -0.95 16.53 0.05
C VAL A 141 -1.33 17.69 -0.84
N GLY A 142 -1.20 17.56 -2.16
CA GLY A 142 -1.44 18.64 -3.13
C GLY A 142 -0.68 19.92 -2.74
N SER A 143 -1.37 21.05 -2.73
CA SER A 143 -0.85 22.35 -2.27
C SER A 143 -1.08 22.63 -0.78
N ASP A 144 -1.68 21.69 -0.05
CA ASP A 144 -2.08 21.87 1.35
C ASP A 144 -0.90 21.61 2.30
N THR A 145 -0.46 22.67 2.97
CA THR A 145 0.66 22.63 3.92
C THR A 145 0.31 21.85 5.19
N ASP A 146 -0.94 21.90 5.63
CA ASP A 146 -1.39 21.25 6.87
C ASP A 146 -1.42 19.73 6.66
N LYS A 147 -1.87 19.26 5.50
CA LYS A 147 -1.80 17.85 5.14
C LYS A 147 -0.36 17.33 5.09
N ALA A 148 0.56 18.10 4.50
CA ALA A 148 1.98 17.74 4.49
C ALA A 148 2.54 17.60 5.91
N HIS A 149 2.19 18.53 6.79
CA HIS A 149 2.59 18.51 8.19
C HIS A 149 2.00 17.31 8.94
N GLN A 150 0.72 16.99 8.72
CA GLN A 150 0.06 15.84 9.33
C GLN A 150 0.71 14.51 8.91
N VAL A 151 1.02 14.33 7.61
CA VAL A 151 1.74 13.13 7.14
C VAL A 151 3.11 13.02 7.80
N GLN A 152 3.84 14.14 7.88
CA GLN A 152 5.15 14.19 8.55
C GLN A 152 5.03 13.78 10.03
N GLU A 153 4.09 14.37 10.77
CA GLU A 153 3.85 14.08 12.19
C GLU A 153 3.54 12.60 12.42
N VAL A 154 2.67 12.03 11.61
CA VAL A 154 2.27 10.61 11.69
C VAL A 154 3.46 9.69 11.46
N VAL A 155 4.23 9.91 10.39
CA VAL A 155 5.42 9.11 10.07
C VAL A 155 6.46 9.24 11.19
N GLU A 156 6.74 10.45 11.67
CA GLU A 156 7.69 10.66 12.77
C GLU A 156 7.24 9.98 14.07
N THR A 157 5.97 10.13 14.43
CA THR A 157 5.41 9.50 15.64
C THR A 157 5.58 7.98 15.58
N CYS A 158 5.21 7.37 14.46
CA CYS A 158 5.31 5.93 14.28
C CYS A 158 6.77 5.45 14.28
N CYS A 159 7.66 6.13 13.56
CA CYS A 159 9.06 5.70 13.47
C CYS A 159 9.84 5.87 14.79
N LYS A 160 9.49 6.86 15.60
CA LYS A 160 10.20 7.18 16.86
C LYS A 160 9.60 6.50 18.09
N HIS A 161 8.39 5.97 18.00
CA HIS A 161 7.71 5.40 19.17
C HIS A 161 8.35 4.07 19.59
N SER A 162 8.77 3.99 20.85
CA SER A 162 9.52 2.86 21.41
C SER A 162 8.78 1.50 21.33
N ILE A 163 7.44 1.53 21.34
CA ILE A 163 6.63 0.32 21.27
C ILE A 163 6.88 -0.50 20.00
N PHE A 164 7.24 0.14 18.91
CA PHE A 164 7.54 -0.52 17.63
C PHE A 164 8.97 -1.04 17.53
N GLN A 165 9.86 -0.71 18.47
CA GLN A 165 11.25 -1.20 18.54
C GLN A 165 12.03 -1.00 17.23
N ASN A 166 11.82 0.11 16.53
CA ASN A 166 12.39 0.40 15.21
C ASN A 166 12.02 -0.63 14.11
N LYS A 167 10.91 -1.33 14.27
CA LYS A 167 10.46 -2.34 13.31
C LYS A 167 9.35 -1.85 12.38
N LEU A 168 8.95 -0.58 12.48
CA LEU A 168 7.96 0.04 11.60
C LEU A 168 8.67 0.97 10.62
N LEU A 169 8.59 0.62 9.34
CA LEU A 169 9.22 1.34 8.23
C LEU A 169 8.16 1.94 7.32
N PHE A 170 8.43 3.13 6.82
CA PHE A 170 7.58 3.81 5.84
C PHE A 170 8.30 3.96 4.50
N VAL A 171 7.57 3.67 3.43
CA VAL A 171 7.95 4.02 2.05
C VAL A 171 6.84 4.91 1.49
N ALA A 172 7.20 6.03 0.93
CA ALA A 172 6.26 6.89 0.22
C ALA A 172 6.62 6.91 -1.27
N THR A 173 5.63 6.75 -2.13
CA THR A 173 5.81 6.92 -3.57
C THR A 173 5.26 8.26 -4.03
N GLY A 174 5.82 8.77 -5.12
CA GLY A 174 5.38 10.01 -5.73
C GLY A 174 5.84 10.12 -7.18
N GLN A 175 5.14 10.91 -7.98
CA GLN A 175 5.53 11.21 -9.35
C GLN A 175 6.57 12.35 -9.39
N SER A 176 7.32 12.47 -10.46
CA SER A 176 8.51 13.34 -10.61
C SER A 176 8.27 14.86 -10.49
N ALA A 177 7.02 15.31 -10.45
CA ALA A 177 6.67 16.72 -10.18
C ALA A 177 6.97 17.20 -8.76
N LEU A 178 7.54 16.34 -7.90
CA LEU A 178 7.90 16.64 -6.50
C LEU A 178 8.89 17.80 -6.34
N SER A 179 9.76 18.04 -7.33
CA SER A 179 10.79 19.08 -7.26
C SER A 179 10.25 20.51 -7.29
N GLY A 180 9.00 20.72 -7.75
CA GLY A 180 8.34 22.02 -7.84
C GLY A 180 7.45 22.40 -6.65
N MET A 181 7.22 21.49 -5.69
CA MET A 181 6.28 21.73 -4.57
C MET A 181 7.03 21.87 -3.24
N PRO A 182 7.13 23.10 -2.66
CA PRO A 182 7.86 23.34 -1.40
C PRO A 182 7.37 22.47 -0.22
N ASN A 183 6.07 22.17 -0.17
CA ASN A 183 5.48 21.36 0.88
C ASN A 183 5.96 19.90 0.84
N LEU A 184 6.15 19.36 -0.36
CA LEU A 184 6.67 18.02 -0.54
C LEU A 184 8.17 17.92 -0.27
N GLN A 185 8.94 18.98 -0.52
CA GLN A 185 10.37 19.02 -0.13
C GLN A 185 10.57 18.90 1.38
N ARG A 186 9.68 19.52 2.18
CA ARG A 186 9.71 19.38 3.64
C ARG A 186 9.39 17.94 4.06
N LEU A 187 8.40 17.32 3.42
CA LEU A 187 8.06 15.93 3.68
C LEU A 187 9.21 14.98 3.29
N LEU A 188 9.84 15.20 2.12
CA LEU A 188 10.99 14.42 1.65
C LEU A 188 12.17 14.47 2.63
N GLY A 189 12.38 15.59 3.32
CA GLY A 189 13.42 15.71 4.35
C GLY A 189 13.27 14.77 5.55
N ARG A 190 12.13 14.09 5.67
CA ARG A 190 11.86 13.08 6.72
C ARG A 190 12.12 11.65 6.26
N PHE A 191 12.18 11.43 4.96
CA PHE A 191 12.58 10.14 4.40
C PHE A 191 14.10 10.15 4.18
N GLN A 192 14.78 9.24 4.88
CA GLN A 192 16.26 9.21 4.90
C GLN A 192 16.87 8.79 3.57
N ILE A 193 16.14 8.01 2.76
CA ILE A 193 16.65 7.42 1.53
C ILE A 193 15.72 7.81 0.37
N PRO A 194 16.00 8.91 -0.34
CA PRO A 194 15.30 9.23 -1.58
C PRO A 194 15.80 8.30 -2.71
N ILE A 195 14.85 7.63 -3.38
CA ILE A 195 15.13 6.79 -4.54
C ILE A 195 14.38 7.41 -5.73
N GLN A 196 15.14 7.87 -6.72
CA GLN A 196 14.59 8.36 -7.97
C GLN A 196 14.71 7.27 -9.03
N LEU A 197 13.58 6.85 -9.58
CA LEU A 197 13.57 5.93 -10.72
C LEU A 197 14.02 6.70 -11.97
N SER A 198 15.00 6.14 -12.67
CA SER A 198 15.54 6.69 -13.91
C SER A 198 15.02 5.97 -15.14
N ASP A 199 15.25 6.52 -16.32
CA ASP A 199 14.91 5.87 -17.59
C ASP A 199 15.58 4.48 -17.73
N THR A 200 16.77 4.30 -17.15
CA THR A 200 17.46 2.99 -17.11
C THR A 200 16.73 1.95 -16.28
N ASP A 201 16.01 2.38 -15.25
CA ASP A 201 15.19 1.47 -14.44
C ASP A 201 13.96 1.00 -15.21
N VAL A 202 13.36 1.86 -16.01
CA VAL A 202 12.26 1.52 -16.93
C VAL A 202 12.70 0.43 -17.92
N GLU A 203 13.90 0.57 -18.52
CA GLU A 203 14.46 -0.46 -19.38
C GLU A 203 14.61 -1.82 -18.66
N SER A 204 15.11 -1.78 -17.43
CA SER A 204 15.28 -2.98 -16.61
C SER A 204 13.95 -3.67 -16.33
N VAL A 205 12.91 -2.91 -16.03
CA VAL A 205 11.54 -3.42 -15.81
C VAL A 205 10.98 -4.02 -17.10
N ILE A 206 11.09 -3.32 -18.23
CA ILE A 206 10.63 -3.83 -19.53
C ILE A 206 11.28 -5.18 -19.83
N ARG A 207 12.60 -5.30 -19.69
CA ARG A 207 13.34 -6.55 -19.94
C ARG A 207 12.98 -7.69 -18.99
N LYS A 208 12.85 -7.38 -17.71
CA LYS A 208 12.66 -8.39 -16.64
C LYS A 208 11.21 -8.81 -16.45
N VAL A 209 10.26 -7.95 -16.77
CA VAL A 209 8.83 -8.18 -16.53
C VAL A 209 8.09 -8.40 -17.85
N ILE A 210 8.09 -7.39 -18.74
CA ILE A 210 7.27 -7.41 -19.97
C ILE A 210 7.86 -8.36 -21.01
N LEU A 211 9.18 -8.29 -21.23
CA LEU A 211 9.89 -9.07 -22.24
C LEU A 211 10.54 -10.34 -21.67
N GLN A 212 10.14 -10.79 -20.51
CA GLN A 212 10.70 -11.99 -19.88
C GLN A 212 10.47 -13.22 -20.77
N LYS A 213 11.56 -13.93 -21.09
CA LYS A 213 11.51 -15.17 -21.89
C LYS A 213 11.36 -16.38 -21.00
N LYS A 214 10.57 -17.34 -21.45
CA LYS A 214 10.55 -18.68 -20.84
C LYS A 214 11.96 -19.29 -20.89
N ALA A 215 12.39 -19.87 -19.78
CA ALA A 215 13.73 -20.45 -19.68
C ALA A 215 14.02 -21.46 -20.79
N SER A 216 13.04 -22.29 -21.19
CA SER A 216 13.15 -23.27 -22.27
C SER A 216 13.34 -22.67 -23.67
N ALA A 217 12.87 -21.43 -23.89
CA ALA A 217 12.95 -20.78 -25.21
C ALA A 217 14.26 -19.99 -25.42
N LYS A 218 14.97 -19.64 -24.33
CA LYS A 218 16.18 -18.81 -24.40
C LYS A 218 17.26 -19.39 -25.31
N PRO A 219 17.67 -20.67 -25.22
CA PRO A 219 18.75 -21.20 -26.04
C PRO A 219 18.42 -21.20 -27.55
N GLN A 220 17.16 -21.48 -27.89
CA GLN A 220 16.75 -21.49 -29.32
C GLN A 220 16.75 -20.07 -29.87
N LEU A 221 16.21 -19.09 -29.10
CA LEU A 221 16.17 -17.69 -29.50
C LEU A 221 17.58 -17.11 -29.64
N GLU A 222 18.48 -17.42 -28.72
CA GLU A 222 19.87 -16.98 -28.76
C GLU A 222 20.58 -17.47 -30.02
N ARG A 223 20.40 -18.73 -30.36
CA ARG A 223 20.95 -19.30 -31.59
C ARG A 223 20.45 -18.57 -32.86
N VAL A 224 19.15 -18.30 -32.94
CA VAL A 224 18.57 -17.57 -34.07
C VAL A 224 19.13 -16.15 -34.16
N LEU A 225 19.19 -15.45 -33.06
CA LEU A 225 19.73 -14.07 -33.01
C LEU A 225 21.20 -14.03 -33.41
N GLN A 226 22.03 -14.96 -32.94
CA GLN A 226 23.44 -15.06 -33.32
C GLN A 226 23.62 -15.36 -34.83
N THR A 227 22.77 -16.22 -35.39
CA THR A 227 22.82 -16.54 -36.82
C THR A 227 22.56 -15.31 -37.70
N HIS A 228 21.65 -14.43 -37.26
CA HIS A 228 21.24 -13.27 -38.06
C HIS A 228 21.94 -11.95 -37.65
N LEU A 229 22.81 -11.97 -36.64
CA LEU A 229 23.45 -10.76 -36.10
C LEU A 229 24.21 -9.97 -37.17
N GLY A 230 24.99 -10.66 -38.01
CA GLY A 230 25.76 -10.01 -39.09
C GLY A 230 24.87 -9.33 -40.12
N GLU A 231 23.72 -9.90 -40.42
CA GLU A 231 22.75 -9.33 -41.35
C GLU A 231 22.06 -8.11 -40.74
N ILE A 232 21.63 -8.19 -39.48
CA ILE A 232 21.05 -7.08 -38.73
C ILE A 232 22.02 -5.88 -38.70
N SER A 233 23.28 -6.14 -38.36
CA SER A 233 24.32 -5.10 -38.34
C SER A 233 24.55 -4.46 -39.70
N ARG A 234 24.59 -5.28 -40.77
CA ARG A 234 24.78 -4.79 -42.13
C ARG A 234 23.64 -3.92 -42.62
N GLN A 235 22.38 -4.31 -42.35
CA GLN A 235 21.17 -3.57 -42.78
C GLN A 235 21.03 -2.23 -42.11
N LEU A 236 21.52 -2.07 -40.88
CA LEU A 236 21.38 -0.85 -40.08
C LEU A 236 22.61 0.07 -40.17
N ARG A 237 23.68 -0.38 -40.81
CA ARG A 237 24.95 0.35 -40.92
C ARG A 237 24.78 1.72 -41.59
N GLY A 238 25.34 2.76 -41.01
CA GLY A 238 25.27 4.12 -41.51
C GLY A 238 23.93 4.82 -41.30
N THR A 239 23.00 4.19 -40.58
CA THR A 239 21.71 4.81 -40.17
C THR A 239 21.79 5.44 -38.79
N LYS A 240 20.84 6.32 -38.45
CA LYS A 240 20.75 6.91 -37.12
C LYS A 240 20.39 5.90 -36.01
N ILE A 241 20.03 4.68 -36.38
CA ILE A 241 19.69 3.58 -35.49
C ILE A 241 20.68 2.41 -35.71
N GLU A 242 21.92 2.71 -36.05
CA GLU A 242 22.97 1.74 -36.26
C GLU A 242 23.14 0.84 -35.02
N HIS A 243 23.47 -0.44 -35.31
CA HIS A 243 23.76 -1.43 -34.29
C HIS A 243 25.12 -1.13 -33.62
N HIS A 244 25.14 -1.15 -32.31
CA HIS A 244 26.35 -0.95 -31.51
C HIS A 244 26.80 -2.28 -30.87
N GLN A 245 28.09 -2.40 -30.58
CA GLN A 245 28.66 -3.58 -29.97
C GLN A 245 28.01 -3.99 -28.64
N ASP A 246 27.58 -2.99 -27.84
CA ASP A 246 26.89 -3.25 -26.59
C ASP A 246 25.46 -3.78 -26.75
N ASP A 247 24.87 -3.63 -27.93
CA ASP A 247 23.53 -4.16 -28.21
C ASP A 247 23.48 -5.68 -28.16
N GLU A 248 24.59 -6.36 -28.49
CA GLU A 248 24.68 -7.82 -28.43
C GLU A 248 24.37 -8.37 -27.04
N LYS A 249 24.83 -7.68 -25.98
CA LYS A 249 24.64 -8.09 -24.59
C LYS A 249 23.18 -8.10 -24.16
N VAL A 250 22.35 -7.26 -24.78
CA VAL A 250 20.95 -7.06 -24.39
C VAL A 250 19.96 -7.52 -25.46
N MET A 251 20.44 -8.00 -26.61
CA MET A 251 19.60 -8.38 -27.74
C MET A 251 18.58 -9.47 -27.39
N LEU A 252 18.99 -10.50 -26.65
CA LEU A 252 18.10 -11.56 -26.18
C LEU A 252 17.04 -10.99 -25.21
N ALA A 253 17.44 -10.07 -24.33
CA ALA A 253 16.53 -9.48 -23.35
C ALA A 253 15.52 -8.53 -24.01
N ASP A 254 15.94 -7.76 -25.00
CA ASP A 254 15.10 -6.79 -25.71
C ASP A 254 14.19 -7.41 -26.79
N TYR A 255 14.49 -8.64 -27.26
CA TYR A 255 13.64 -9.29 -28.27
C TYR A 255 12.16 -9.37 -27.80
N PRO A 256 11.14 -9.10 -28.63
CA PRO A 256 11.21 -8.92 -30.12
C PRO A 256 11.53 -7.49 -30.58
N LEU A 257 11.69 -6.53 -29.69
CA LEU A 257 11.88 -5.12 -30.09
C LEU A 257 13.25 -4.87 -30.70
N LEU A 258 14.27 -5.58 -30.34
CA LEU A 258 15.69 -5.34 -30.59
C LEU A 258 16.17 -3.98 -30.00
N PRO A 259 17.44 -3.85 -29.56
CA PRO A 259 17.94 -2.62 -28.93
C PRO A 259 17.79 -1.38 -29.83
N VAL A 260 18.05 -1.51 -31.12
CA VAL A 260 17.95 -0.43 -32.10
C VAL A 260 16.52 0.09 -32.28
N ARG A 261 15.52 -0.80 -32.31
CA ARG A 261 14.10 -0.40 -32.38
C ARG A 261 13.63 0.25 -31.11
N ARG A 262 14.09 -0.22 -29.96
CA ARG A 262 13.78 0.39 -28.67
C ARG A 262 14.27 1.84 -28.63
N ARG A 263 15.54 2.11 -28.96
CA ARG A 263 16.10 3.47 -29.06
C ARG A 263 15.32 4.36 -30.04
N PHE A 264 14.88 3.79 -31.16
CA PHE A 264 14.05 4.51 -32.13
C PHE A 264 12.72 4.93 -31.50
N TRP A 265 11.99 4.01 -30.88
CA TRP A 265 10.71 4.32 -30.25
C TRP A 265 10.84 5.29 -29.08
N GLU A 266 11.85 5.17 -28.24
CA GLU A 266 12.13 6.14 -27.18
C GLU A 266 12.32 7.55 -27.72
N ARG A 267 13.07 7.68 -28.82
CA ARG A 267 13.27 8.98 -29.47
C ARG A 267 11.98 9.52 -30.07
N VAL A 268 11.19 8.70 -30.72
CA VAL A 268 9.90 9.09 -31.32
C VAL A 268 8.94 9.53 -30.21
N LEU A 269 8.79 8.75 -29.16
CA LEU A 269 7.90 9.07 -28.04
C LEU A 269 8.29 10.39 -27.35
N ARG A 270 9.59 10.61 -27.11
CA ARG A 270 10.06 11.89 -26.55
C ARG A 270 9.77 13.11 -27.44
N ILE A 271 9.74 12.93 -28.77
CA ILE A 271 9.42 14.03 -29.69
C ILE A 271 7.91 14.28 -29.75
N VAL A 272 7.11 13.21 -29.68
CA VAL A 272 5.65 13.28 -29.76
C VAL A 272 5.03 13.70 -28.43
N ASP A 273 5.65 13.32 -27.33
CA ASP A 273 5.20 13.71 -25.98
C ASP A 273 5.58 15.17 -25.69
N THR A 274 4.82 16.08 -26.27
CA THR A 274 4.97 17.52 -26.06
C THR A 274 4.32 17.99 -24.77
N THR A 275 3.63 17.13 -24.04
CA THR A 275 2.88 17.48 -22.83
C THR A 275 3.69 17.33 -21.55
N GLY A 276 4.88 16.73 -21.62
CA GLY A 276 5.82 16.69 -20.50
C GLY A 276 5.24 16.04 -19.23
N THR A 277 4.44 14.99 -19.39
CA THR A 277 3.97 14.17 -18.26
C THR A 277 5.02 13.19 -17.79
#